data_19c8f54e8726de7a65e3a92775eaa56a
#
_entry.id   19c8f54e8726de7a65e3a92775eaa56a
#
_cell.length_a   1.000
_cell.length_b   1.000
_cell.length_c   1.000
_cell.angle_alpha   90.00
_cell.angle_beta   90.00
_cell.angle_gamma   90.00
#
_symmetry.space_group_name_H-M   'P 1'
#
loop_
_entity.id
_entity.type
_entity.pdbx_description
1 polymer ?
#
loop_
_entity_poly.entity_id
_entity_poly.type
_entity_poly.pdbx_seq_one_letter_code
_entity_poly.pdbx_strand_id
1 'polypeptide(L)'
;VYDYRGDKLGVKLEEYLSRGNICAIVYSNPNNPSWICFGEDELETIGKLATKHDAIVMEDLAYFAMDFRKQLSTPFSPPYQATVARYTDNYMMFISGSKAFSYAGERIGVVCICDKLFKRHYADLGARYEGLTFGLVYSTRMLYALSSGTSHSAQYAMAAMMKAASDGVYDFRHDVGVYGERAHKLKAVFLRHGFHIVYDKDLDEDIADGFYFTIGYPGMTGGQLDLELMYYGVSAICLSTTGSS
;
A
#
# COMPACT_ATOMS: atom_id res chain seq x y z
N VAL A 1 -6.47 12.21 1.05
CA VAL A 1 -7.24 11.45 0.04
C VAL A 1 -8.30 10.60 0.71
N TYR A 2 -7.98 9.85 1.74
CA TYR A 2 -8.90 8.91 2.39
C TYR A 2 -10.15 9.56 3.03
N ASP A 3 -10.08 10.84 3.40
CA ASP A 3 -11.22 11.57 3.96
C ASP A 3 -12.29 11.96 2.93
N TYR A 4 -11.99 11.78 1.65
CA TYR A 4 -12.84 12.22 0.53
C TYR A 4 -13.15 11.07 -0.43
N ARG A 5 -13.51 9.90 0.11
CA ARG A 5 -13.85 8.70 -0.65
C ARG A 5 -15.15 8.85 -1.45
N GLY A 6 -15.33 7.95 -2.42
CA GLY A 6 -16.52 7.91 -3.26
C GLY A 6 -16.66 9.17 -4.13
N ASP A 7 -17.88 9.68 -4.25
CA ASP A 7 -18.22 10.82 -5.14
C ASP A 7 -17.44 12.12 -4.86
N LYS A 8 -16.94 12.27 -3.65
CA LYS A 8 -16.18 13.47 -3.24
C LYS A 8 -14.72 13.43 -3.69
N LEU A 9 -14.20 12.26 -4.01
CA LEU A 9 -12.78 12.06 -4.32
C LEU A 9 -12.34 12.90 -5.52
N GLY A 10 -13.08 12.82 -6.61
CA GLY A 10 -12.76 13.55 -7.85
C GLY A 10 -12.75 15.06 -7.66
N VAL A 11 -13.77 15.59 -6.97
CA VAL A 11 -13.88 17.03 -6.68
C VAL A 11 -12.68 17.51 -5.84
N LYS A 12 -12.32 16.74 -4.81
CA LYS A 12 -11.23 17.13 -3.91
C LYS A 12 -9.87 17.02 -4.55
N LEU A 13 -9.62 15.98 -5.32
CA LEU A 13 -8.38 15.85 -6.08
C LEU A 13 -8.22 16.95 -7.14
N GLU A 14 -9.29 17.29 -7.86
CA GLU A 14 -9.27 18.40 -8.81
C GLU A 14 -8.94 19.73 -8.13
N GLU A 15 -9.52 20.01 -6.95
CA GLU A 15 -9.22 21.21 -6.16
C GLU A 15 -7.72 21.33 -5.84
N TYR A 16 -7.08 20.22 -5.48
CA TYR A 16 -5.65 20.24 -5.15
C TYR A 16 -4.77 20.30 -6.40
N LEU A 17 -5.03 19.46 -7.39
CA LEU A 17 -4.18 19.32 -8.57
C LEU A 17 -4.22 20.55 -9.48
N SER A 18 -5.38 21.23 -9.55
CA SER A 18 -5.53 22.46 -10.34
C SER A 18 -4.67 23.63 -9.86
N ARG A 19 -4.12 23.55 -8.65
CA ARG A 19 -3.17 24.56 -8.12
C ARG A 19 -1.82 24.55 -8.86
N GLY A 20 -1.51 23.50 -9.60
CA GLY A 20 -0.30 23.39 -10.42
C GLY A 20 1.02 23.21 -9.63
N ASN A 21 0.95 22.99 -8.33
CA ASN A 21 2.10 22.81 -7.45
C ASN A 21 2.24 21.39 -6.86
N ILE A 22 1.38 20.46 -7.30
CA ILE A 22 1.40 19.06 -6.89
C ILE A 22 1.89 18.20 -8.05
N CYS A 23 3.01 17.51 -7.85
CA CYS A 23 3.63 16.66 -8.86
C CYS A 23 3.36 15.16 -8.65
N ALA A 24 2.87 14.77 -7.48
CA ALA A 24 2.59 13.36 -7.19
C ALA A 24 1.40 13.17 -6.25
N ILE A 25 0.72 12.03 -6.42
CA ILE A 25 -0.31 11.51 -5.53
C ILE A 25 0.26 10.23 -4.91
N VAL A 26 0.29 10.14 -3.58
CA VAL A 26 0.84 8.98 -2.86
C VAL A 26 -0.24 8.38 -1.98
N TYR A 27 -0.44 7.08 -2.07
CA TYR A 27 -1.34 6.34 -1.18
C TYR A 27 -0.93 4.87 -1.07
N SER A 28 -1.39 4.18 -0.01
CA SER A 28 -1.27 2.73 0.11
C SER A 28 -2.63 2.04 -0.13
N ASN A 29 -2.60 0.86 -0.76
CA ASN A 29 -3.80 0.11 -1.11
C ASN A 29 -3.57 -1.42 -1.00
N PRO A 30 -4.08 -2.12 0.03
CA PRO A 30 -4.82 -1.64 1.22
C PRO A 30 -4.07 -0.62 2.06
N ASN A 31 -4.80 0.26 2.75
CA ASN A 31 -4.20 1.29 3.60
C ASN A 31 -3.79 0.75 4.97
N ASN A 32 -2.67 1.23 5.48
CA ASN A 32 -2.26 1.05 6.87
C ASN A 32 -2.43 2.39 7.61
N PRO A 33 -3.17 2.47 8.74
CA PRO A 33 -3.70 1.34 9.54
C PRO A 33 -5.17 1.00 9.29
N SER A 34 -5.88 1.72 8.42
CA SER A 34 -7.34 1.64 8.33
C SER A 34 -7.87 0.42 7.57
N TRP A 35 -7.06 -0.22 6.75
CA TRP A 35 -7.42 -1.34 5.87
C TRP A 35 -8.53 -1.03 4.87
N ILE A 36 -8.74 0.24 4.55
CA ILE A 36 -9.59 0.64 3.44
C ILE A 36 -8.88 0.41 2.11
N CYS A 37 -9.64 0.10 1.07
CA CYS A 37 -9.15 -0.11 -0.29
C CYS A 37 -9.87 0.81 -1.26
N PHE A 38 -9.12 1.45 -2.15
CA PHE A 38 -9.73 2.13 -3.29
C PHE A 38 -10.34 1.12 -4.25
N GLY A 39 -11.59 1.39 -4.63
CA GLY A 39 -12.29 0.65 -5.67
C GLY A 39 -11.83 1.03 -7.09
N GLU A 40 -12.29 0.27 -8.08
CA GLU A 40 -11.95 0.51 -9.49
C GLU A 40 -12.35 1.92 -9.95
N ASP A 41 -13.54 2.40 -9.59
CA ASP A 41 -14.05 3.73 -9.98
C ASP A 41 -13.21 4.87 -9.37
N GLU A 42 -12.76 4.69 -8.12
CA GLU A 42 -11.89 5.65 -7.46
C GLU A 42 -10.50 5.68 -8.09
N LEU A 43 -9.94 4.51 -8.41
CA LEU A 43 -8.64 4.40 -9.09
C LEU A 43 -8.71 4.95 -10.52
N GLU A 44 -9.83 4.76 -11.22
CA GLU A 44 -10.07 5.39 -12.52
C GLU A 44 -10.09 6.92 -12.40
N THR A 45 -10.77 7.45 -11.39
CA THR A 45 -10.82 8.89 -11.10
C THR A 45 -9.43 9.44 -10.80
N ILE A 46 -8.66 8.76 -9.94
CA ILE A 46 -7.27 9.13 -9.63
C ILE A 46 -6.42 9.14 -10.90
N GLY A 47 -6.50 8.07 -11.70
CA GLY A 47 -5.72 7.93 -12.92
C GLY A 47 -6.03 8.99 -13.97
N LYS A 48 -7.31 9.28 -14.19
CA LYS A 48 -7.75 10.35 -15.11
C LYS A 48 -7.24 11.73 -14.69
N LEU A 49 -7.36 12.06 -13.42
CA LEU A 49 -6.91 13.34 -12.88
C LEU A 49 -5.38 13.45 -12.87
N ALA A 50 -4.68 12.38 -12.52
CA ALA A 50 -3.23 12.32 -12.61
C ALA A 50 -2.74 12.57 -14.04
N THR A 51 -3.39 11.97 -15.03
CA THR A 51 -3.09 12.21 -16.45
C THR A 51 -3.37 13.65 -16.86
N LYS A 52 -4.54 14.20 -16.46
CA LYS A 52 -4.96 15.57 -16.79
C LYS A 52 -3.99 16.62 -16.25
N HIS A 53 -3.51 16.45 -15.03
CA HIS A 53 -2.65 17.41 -14.33
C HIS A 53 -1.17 17.06 -14.38
N ASP A 54 -0.80 16.05 -15.13
CA ASP A 54 0.57 15.56 -15.26
C ASP A 54 1.23 15.22 -13.91
N ALA A 55 0.45 14.66 -12.99
CA ALA A 55 0.93 14.16 -11.71
C ALA A 55 1.30 12.68 -11.80
N ILE A 56 2.32 12.26 -11.04
CA ILE A 56 2.72 10.86 -10.93
C ILE A 56 1.93 10.22 -9.78
N VAL A 57 1.34 9.04 -10.02
CA VAL A 57 0.73 8.26 -8.95
C VAL A 57 1.74 7.27 -8.40
N MET A 58 2.01 7.36 -7.11
CA MET A 58 2.89 6.47 -6.35
C MET A 58 2.00 5.56 -5.49
N GLU A 59 1.71 4.38 -6.01
CA GLU A 59 0.83 3.39 -5.38
C GLU A 59 1.64 2.43 -4.53
N ASP A 60 1.52 2.54 -3.20
CA ASP A 60 2.17 1.64 -2.25
C ASP A 60 1.32 0.38 -2.04
N LEU A 61 1.79 -0.73 -2.58
CA LEU A 61 1.21 -2.06 -2.47
C LEU A 61 1.96 -2.92 -1.43
N ALA A 62 2.39 -2.32 -0.32
CA ALA A 62 3.09 -3.06 0.75
C ALA A 62 2.25 -4.22 1.30
N TYR A 63 0.93 -4.12 1.23
CA TYR A 63 -0.03 -5.15 1.65
C TYR A 63 -0.69 -5.84 0.46
N PHE A 64 0.08 -6.03 -0.61
CA PHE A 64 -0.34 -6.76 -1.79
C PHE A 64 -0.97 -8.12 -1.44
N ALA A 65 -2.11 -8.44 -2.08
CA ALA A 65 -2.91 -9.65 -1.86
C ALA A 65 -3.53 -9.79 -0.46
N MET A 66 -3.63 -8.72 0.32
CA MET A 66 -4.16 -8.72 1.68
C MET A 66 -5.54 -8.03 1.81
N ASP A 67 -6.34 -8.00 0.76
CA ASP A 67 -7.78 -7.76 0.87
C ASP A 67 -8.49 -9.10 1.09
N PHE A 68 -8.76 -9.46 2.35
CA PHE A 68 -9.32 -10.76 2.71
C PHE A 68 -10.84 -10.86 2.52
N ARG A 69 -11.50 -9.81 2.04
CA ARG A 69 -12.91 -9.85 1.61
C ARG A 69 -13.07 -10.64 0.30
N LYS A 70 -12.00 -10.75 -0.49
CA LYS A 70 -12.01 -11.30 -1.83
C LYS A 70 -10.80 -12.22 -2.05
N GLN A 71 -10.97 -13.22 -2.89
CA GLN A 71 -9.83 -14.04 -3.33
C GLN A 71 -9.19 -13.39 -4.56
N LEU A 72 -8.22 -12.54 -4.33
CA LEU A 72 -7.51 -11.77 -5.35
C LEU A 72 -6.12 -12.32 -5.62
N SER A 73 -5.53 -11.86 -6.72
CA SER A 73 -4.09 -11.98 -7.00
C SER A 73 -3.58 -13.40 -7.22
N THR A 74 -4.44 -14.31 -7.71
CA THR A 74 -3.95 -15.56 -8.31
C THR A 74 -3.13 -15.21 -9.55
N PRO A 75 -1.87 -15.63 -9.67
CA PRO A 75 -1.10 -15.36 -10.86
C PRO A 75 -1.83 -15.81 -12.14
N PHE A 76 -1.93 -14.92 -13.12
CA PHE A 76 -2.56 -15.14 -14.44
C PHE A 76 -4.05 -15.51 -14.40
N SER A 77 -4.72 -15.37 -13.26
CA SER A 77 -6.14 -15.68 -13.11
C SER A 77 -6.89 -14.55 -12.40
N PRO A 78 -7.90 -13.94 -13.04
CA PRO A 78 -8.72 -12.91 -12.38
C PRO A 78 -9.60 -13.55 -11.27
N PRO A 79 -10.08 -12.76 -10.32
CA PRO A 79 -9.90 -11.31 -10.24
C PRO A 79 -8.52 -10.91 -9.68
N TYR A 80 -8.02 -9.78 -10.19
CA TYR A 80 -6.78 -9.19 -9.70
C TYR A 80 -7.06 -8.06 -8.72
N GLN A 81 -6.07 -7.73 -7.88
CA GLN A 81 -6.14 -6.53 -7.07
C GLN A 81 -6.27 -5.30 -7.98
N ALA A 82 -7.18 -4.40 -7.64
CA ALA A 82 -7.34 -3.15 -8.35
C ALA A 82 -6.06 -2.30 -8.22
N THR A 83 -5.66 -1.63 -9.30
CA THR A 83 -4.50 -0.76 -9.36
C THR A 83 -4.71 0.38 -10.34
N VAL A 84 -4.13 1.54 -10.02
CA VAL A 84 -4.17 2.72 -10.88
C VAL A 84 -3.48 2.51 -12.24
N ALA A 85 -2.59 1.54 -12.35
CA ALA A 85 -1.87 1.20 -13.58
C ALA A 85 -2.79 0.89 -14.78
N ARG A 86 -4.07 0.58 -14.53
CA ARG A 86 -5.08 0.36 -15.57
C ARG A 86 -5.60 1.66 -16.20
N TYR A 87 -5.40 2.80 -15.54
CA TYR A 87 -6.10 4.05 -15.86
C TYR A 87 -5.18 5.21 -16.20
N THR A 88 -3.88 5.06 -16.01
CA THR A 88 -2.90 6.09 -16.35
C THR A 88 -1.55 5.48 -16.71
N ASP A 89 -0.76 6.19 -17.52
CA ASP A 89 0.66 5.89 -17.78
C ASP A 89 1.59 6.61 -16.79
N ASN A 90 1.06 7.49 -15.92
CA ASN A 90 1.84 8.25 -14.95
C ASN A 90 1.88 7.52 -13.60
N TYR A 91 2.36 6.28 -13.55
CA TYR A 91 2.37 5.52 -12.30
C TYR A 91 3.72 4.90 -11.94
N MET A 92 3.90 4.72 -10.64
CA MET A 92 4.88 3.86 -10.01
C MET A 92 4.15 2.99 -8.98
N MET A 93 4.31 1.67 -9.07
CA MET A 93 3.79 0.73 -8.07
C MET A 93 4.95 0.18 -7.24
N PHE A 94 4.75 0.14 -5.93
CA PHE A 94 5.75 -0.35 -4.96
C PHE A 94 5.24 -1.61 -4.28
N ILE A 95 5.80 -2.77 -4.63
CA ILE A 95 5.43 -4.07 -4.06
C ILE A 95 6.49 -4.48 -3.07
N SER A 96 6.11 -4.64 -1.81
CA SER A 96 7.05 -5.03 -0.74
C SER A 96 7.14 -6.56 -0.61
N GLY A 97 8.36 -7.07 -0.45
CA GLY A 97 8.59 -8.46 -0.03
C GLY A 97 8.24 -8.72 1.44
N SER A 98 8.11 -7.65 2.24
CA SER A 98 7.99 -7.76 3.69
C SER A 98 6.74 -8.49 4.18
N LYS A 99 5.62 -8.34 3.49
CA LYS A 99 4.31 -8.85 3.93
C LYS A 99 3.87 -10.06 3.11
N ALA A 100 3.59 -9.87 1.84
CA ALA A 100 3.09 -10.92 0.96
C ALA A 100 4.02 -12.15 0.87
N PHE A 101 5.32 -11.95 1.01
CA PHE A 101 6.34 -13.01 0.93
C PHE A 101 7.05 -13.28 2.26
N SER A 102 6.55 -12.73 3.38
CA SER A 102 7.15 -12.89 4.73
C SER A 102 8.66 -12.57 4.78
N TYR A 103 9.13 -11.61 3.96
CA TYR A 103 10.55 -11.36 3.69
C TYR A 103 11.01 -9.99 4.24
N ALA A 104 10.45 -9.58 5.39
CA ALA A 104 10.65 -8.26 5.98
C ALA A 104 12.11 -7.98 6.38
N GLY A 105 12.83 -8.99 6.87
CA GLY A 105 14.22 -8.85 7.33
C GLY A 105 15.19 -8.47 6.22
N GLU A 106 14.92 -8.88 4.99
CA GLU A 106 15.81 -8.67 3.85
C GLU A 106 15.70 -7.30 3.18
N ARG A 107 14.77 -6.46 3.62
CA ARG A 107 14.62 -5.08 3.16
C ARG A 107 14.54 -4.94 1.64
N ILE A 108 13.69 -5.75 1.01
CA ILE A 108 13.54 -5.85 -0.45
C ILE A 108 12.11 -5.55 -0.89
N GLY A 109 11.99 -4.94 -2.04
CA GLY A 109 10.73 -4.71 -2.76
C GLY A 109 10.98 -4.55 -4.25
N VAL A 110 9.90 -4.48 -5.01
CA VAL A 110 9.93 -4.25 -6.47
C VAL A 110 9.22 -2.94 -6.77
N VAL A 111 9.80 -2.15 -7.65
CA VAL A 111 9.16 -0.96 -8.22
C VAL A 111 8.81 -1.25 -9.66
N CYS A 112 7.53 -1.13 -10.00
CA CYS A 112 7.05 -1.18 -11.37
C CYS A 112 6.77 0.24 -11.84
N ILE A 113 7.45 0.70 -12.89
CA ILE A 113 7.27 2.03 -13.47
C ILE A 113 6.71 1.84 -14.87
N CYS A 114 5.68 2.60 -15.25
CA CYS A 114 5.20 2.59 -16.63
C CYS A 114 6.31 2.94 -17.61
N ASP A 115 6.41 2.20 -18.70
CA ASP A 115 7.43 2.40 -19.74
C ASP A 115 7.48 3.84 -20.27
N LYS A 116 6.32 4.46 -20.40
CA LYS A 116 6.21 5.86 -20.88
C LYS A 116 6.81 6.82 -19.86
N LEU A 117 6.50 6.64 -18.57
CA LEU A 117 7.11 7.43 -17.50
C LEU A 117 8.61 7.13 -17.36
N PHE A 118 9.01 5.86 -17.44
CA PHE A 118 10.42 5.47 -17.37
C PHE A 118 11.29 6.17 -18.44
N LYS A 119 10.78 6.23 -19.67
CA LYS A 119 11.47 6.84 -20.82
C LYS A 119 11.31 8.35 -20.89
N ARG A 120 10.51 8.95 -20.01
CA ARG A 120 10.22 10.39 -20.04
C ARG A 120 11.43 11.22 -19.66
N HIS A 121 11.64 12.31 -20.39
CA HIS A 121 12.70 13.28 -20.16
C HIS A 121 12.21 14.42 -19.30
N TYR A 122 13.02 14.80 -18.31
CA TYR A 122 12.81 15.97 -17.47
C TYR A 122 14.07 16.85 -17.50
N ALA A 123 13.93 18.08 -17.94
CA ALA A 123 15.07 19.01 -18.07
C ALA A 123 15.80 19.22 -16.72
N ASP A 124 15.05 19.33 -15.63
CA ASP A 124 15.59 19.52 -14.28
C ASP A 124 16.45 18.33 -13.80
N LEU A 125 16.17 17.13 -14.30
CA LEU A 125 17.00 15.96 -13.97
C LEU A 125 18.40 16.09 -14.59
N GLY A 126 18.50 16.64 -15.80
CA GLY A 126 19.79 16.90 -16.44
C GLY A 126 20.64 17.91 -15.68
N ALA A 127 20.03 18.89 -15.04
CA ALA A 127 20.73 19.88 -14.22
C ALA A 127 21.27 19.31 -12.90
N ARG A 128 20.64 18.23 -12.37
CA ARG A 128 20.98 17.65 -11.07
C ARG A 128 21.78 16.34 -11.18
N TYR A 129 21.55 15.57 -12.22
CA TYR A 129 22.04 14.20 -12.34
C TYR A 129 22.48 13.96 -13.77
N GLU A 130 23.45 14.24 -14.32
CA GLU A 130 24.02 13.91 -15.64
C GLU A 130 23.14 13.01 -16.57
N GLY A 131 21.83 13.10 -16.47
CA GLY A 131 20.86 12.27 -17.20
C GLY A 131 19.48 12.89 -17.23
N LEU A 132 18.78 12.73 -18.35
CA LEU A 132 17.48 13.35 -18.60
C LEU A 132 16.31 12.38 -18.46
N THR A 133 16.55 11.08 -18.62
CA THR A 133 15.51 10.06 -18.60
C THR A 133 15.17 9.66 -17.16
N PHE A 134 13.90 9.81 -16.78
CA PHE A 134 13.43 9.59 -15.41
C PHE A 134 13.84 8.23 -14.85
N GLY A 135 13.53 7.15 -15.55
CA GLY A 135 13.79 5.82 -15.05
C GLY A 135 15.28 5.51 -14.88
N LEU A 136 16.14 6.00 -15.78
CA LEU A 136 17.58 5.84 -15.66
C LEU A 136 18.12 6.59 -14.44
N VAL A 137 17.72 7.84 -14.26
CA VAL A 137 18.13 8.65 -13.09
C VAL A 137 17.60 8.00 -11.81
N TYR A 138 16.34 7.57 -11.80
CA TYR A 138 15.74 6.89 -10.64
C TYR A 138 16.53 5.65 -10.24
N SER A 139 16.82 4.74 -11.19
CA SER A 139 17.47 3.46 -10.90
C SER A 139 18.96 3.60 -10.58
N THR A 140 19.70 4.44 -11.33
CA THR A 140 21.17 4.49 -11.23
C THR A 140 21.70 5.58 -10.31
N ARG A 141 20.92 6.63 -10.03
CA ARG A 141 21.33 7.74 -9.17
C ARG A 141 20.56 7.78 -7.87
N MET A 142 19.23 7.85 -7.93
CA MET A 142 18.42 8.04 -6.72
C MET A 142 18.42 6.79 -5.85
N LEU A 143 18.10 5.61 -6.38
CA LEU A 143 18.12 4.36 -5.62
C LEU A 143 19.50 4.04 -5.07
N TYR A 144 20.55 4.21 -5.88
CA TYR A 144 21.91 3.99 -5.44
C TYR A 144 22.33 4.95 -4.33
N ALA A 145 22.02 6.25 -4.46
CA ALA A 145 22.35 7.24 -3.43
C ALA A 145 21.67 6.97 -2.09
N LEU A 146 20.44 6.40 -2.11
CA LEU A 146 19.66 6.11 -0.91
C LEU A 146 20.01 4.78 -0.24
N SER A 147 20.50 3.78 -1.01
CA SER A 147 20.65 2.41 -0.51
C SER A 147 22.05 1.83 -0.71
N SER A 148 22.94 2.52 -1.43
CA SER A 148 24.23 1.97 -1.90
C SER A 148 24.09 0.67 -2.70
N GLY A 149 22.91 0.37 -3.21
CA GLY A 149 22.53 -0.84 -3.89
C GLY A 149 21.74 -1.82 -3.02
N THR A 150 20.99 -2.67 -3.67
CA THR A 150 20.17 -3.69 -3.02
C THR A 150 20.95 -5.01 -2.95
N SER A 151 20.81 -5.74 -1.83
CA SER A 151 21.46 -7.04 -1.65
C SER A 151 21.14 -8.01 -2.80
N HIS A 152 22.15 -8.61 -3.40
CA HIS A 152 21.98 -9.59 -4.48
C HIS A 152 21.23 -10.83 -4.01
N SER A 153 21.56 -11.37 -2.83
CA SER A 153 20.87 -12.54 -2.28
C SER A 153 19.38 -12.29 -2.10
N ALA A 154 19.00 -11.12 -1.58
CA ALA A 154 17.61 -10.73 -1.42
C ALA A 154 16.88 -10.59 -2.76
N GLN A 155 17.54 -10.02 -3.78
CA GLN A 155 16.97 -9.90 -5.14
C GLN A 155 16.71 -11.29 -5.76
N TYR A 156 17.69 -12.19 -5.74
CA TYR A 156 17.54 -13.53 -6.29
C TYR A 156 16.49 -14.36 -5.55
N ALA A 157 16.45 -14.27 -4.22
CA ALA A 157 15.46 -15.00 -3.44
C ALA A 157 14.03 -14.47 -3.71
N MET A 158 13.83 -13.16 -3.76
CA MET A 158 12.52 -12.59 -4.10
C MET A 158 12.10 -12.95 -5.53
N ALA A 159 13.01 -12.89 -6.49
CA ALA A 159 12.75 -13.31 -7.86
C ALA A 159 12.37 -14.79 -7.94
N ALA A 160 13.03 -15.66 -7.17
CA ALA A 160 12.71 -17.08 -7.11
C ALA A 160 11.31 -17.33 -6.49
N MET A 161 10.95 -16.62 -5.42
CA MET A 161 9.60 -16.71 -4.83
C MET A 161 8.52 -16.25 -5.82
N MET A 162 8.73 -15.12 -6.49
CA MET A 162 7.78 -14.62 -7.50
C MET A 162 7.65 -15.58 -8.68
N LYS A 163 8.77 -16.16 -9.13
CA LYS A 163 8.74 -17.19 -10.18
C LYS A 163 7.99 -18.44 -9.72
N ALA A 164 8.26 -18.94 -8.53
CA ALA A 164 7.56 -20.10 -7.99
C ALA A 164 6.04 -19.86 -7.86
N ALA A 165 5.65 -18.64 -7.47
CA ALA A 165 4.24 -18.25 -7.44
C ALA A 165 3.64 -18.21 -8.86
N SER A 166 4.35 -17.66 -9.83
CA SER A 166 3.93 -17.62 -11.24
C SER A 166 3.82 -19.01 -11.87
N ASP A 167 4.71 -19.93 -11.47
CA ASP A 167 4.70 -21.32 -11.95
C ASP A 167 3.63 -22.18 -11.21
N GLY A 168 2.91 -21.62 -10.23
CA GLY A 168 1.91 -22.33 -9.42
C GLY A 168 2.51 -23.32 -8.40
N VAL A 169 3.81 -23.22 -8.13
CA VAL A 169 4.53 -24.08 -7.15
C VAL A 169 4.42 -23.52 -5.73
N TYR A 170 4.25 -22.21 -5.59
CA TYR A 170 4.13 -21.53 -4.31
C TYR A 170 2.86 -20.67 -4.26
N ASP A 171 1.96 -20.96 -3.33
CA ASP A 171 0.76 -20.17 -3.08
C ASP A 171 0.95 -19.22 -1.89
N PHE A 172 1.57 -18.07 -2.15
CA PHE A 172 1.76 -17.03 -1.13
C PHE A 172 0.45 -16.48 -0.55
N ARG A 173 -0.67 -16.58 -1.29
CA ARG A 173 -1.98 -16.12 -0.83
C ARG A 173 -2.52 -17.01 0.29
N HIS A 174 -2.26 -18.32 0.22
CA HIS A 174 -2.58 -19.24 1.32
C HIS A 174 -1.85 -18.82 2.60
N ASP A 175 -0.56 -18.53 2.49
CA ASP A 175 0.25 -18.13 3.64
C ASP A 175 -0.22 -16.81 4.26
N VAL A 176 -0.54 -15.80 3.43
CA VAL A 176 -1.06 -14.52 3.94
C VAL A 176 -2.50 -14.63 4.44
N GLY A 177 -3.30 -15.56 3.93
CA GLY A 177 -4.68 -15.83 4.36
C GLY A 177 -4.79 -16.15 5.85
N VAL A 178 -3.76 -16.77 6.43
CA VAL A 178 -3.66 -17.05 7.86
C VAL A 178 -3.76 -15.78 8.72
N TYR A 179 -3.29 -14.63 8.22
CA TYR A 179 -3.42 -13.36 8.94
C TYR A 179 -4.88 -12.90 9.01
N GLY A 180 -5.64 -13.04 7.92
CA GLY A 180 -7.07 -12.75 7.91
C GLY A 180 -7.85 -13.62 8.91
N GLU A 181 -7.59 -14.94 8.93
CA GLU A 181 -8.21 -15.84 9.89
C GLU A 181 -7.90 -15.45 11.34
N ARG A 182 -6.64 -15.11 11.63
CA ARG A 182 -6.21 -14.67 12.96
C ARG A 182 -6.87 -13.35 13.35
N ALA A 183 -6.94 -12.38 12.44
CA ALA A 183 -7.59 -11.10 12.67
C ALA A 183 -9.06 -11.30 13.05
N HIS A 184 -9.81 -12.12 12.30
CA HIS A 184 -11.21 -12.43 12.61
C HIS A 184 -11.38 -13.03 14.00
N LYS A 185 -10.56 -14.02 14.36
CA LYS A 185 -10.60 -14.66 15.68
C LYS A 185 -10.29 -13.68 16.81
N LEU A 186 -9.23 -12.88 16.66
CA LEU A 186 -8.82 -11.92 17.67
C LEU A 186 -9.84 -10.80 17.83
N LYS A 187 -10.35 -10.22 16.75
CA LYS A 187 -11.41 -9.19 16.80
C LYS A 187 -12.64 -9.70 17.55
N ALA A 188 -13.08 -10.92 17.28
CA ALA A 188 -14.20 -11.53 18.00
C ALA A 188 -13.94 -11.66 19.52
N VAL A 189 -12.69 -11.92 19.92
CA VAL A 189 -12.31 -11.96 21.35
C VAL A 189 -12.36 -10.55 21.93
N PHE A 190 -11.75 -9.56 21.31
CA PHE A 190 -11.75 -8.17 21.80
C PHE A 190 -13.17 -7.62 21.95
N LEU A 191 -14.02 -7.80 20.95
CA LEU A 191 -15.43 -7.36 21.00
C LEU A 191 -16.20 -7.98 22.18
N ARG A 192 -16.01 -9.28 22.46
CA ARG A 192 -16.66 -9.95 23.61
C ARG A 192 -16.22 -9.40 24.96
N HIS A 193 -15.04 -8.78 25.02
CA HIS A 193 -14.49 -8.21 26.24
C HIS A 193 -14.63 -6.69 26.33
N GLY A 194 -15.56 -6.10 25.57
CA GLY A 194 -15.92 -4.69 25.67
C GLY A 194 -15.05 -3.72 24.87
N PHE A 195 -14.13 -4.21 24.07
CA PHE A 195 -13.42 -3.39 23.12
C PHE A 195 -14.32 -3.05 21.91
N HIS A 196 -13.94 -2.04 21.17
CA HIS A 196 -14.52 -1.75 19.85
C HIS A 196 -13.42 -1.69 18.79
N ILE A 197 -13.80 -1.92 17.53
CA ILE A 197 -12.91 -1.76 16.38
C ILE A 197 -12.98 -0.30 15.95
N VAL A 198 -11.83 0.37 15.82
CA VAL A 198 -11.78 1.81 15.50
C VAL A 198 -12.05 2.06 14.02
N TYR A 199 -11.41 1.28 13.14
CA TYR A 199 -11.71 1.28 11.71
C TYR A 199 -12.42 -0.03 11.37
N ASP A 200 -13.72 -0.01 11.19
CA ASP A 200 -14.56 -1.18 10.96
C ASP A 200 -15.24 -1.16 9.59
N LYS A 201 -15.32 0.00 8.95
CA LYS A 201 -15.98 0.19 7.66
C LYS A 201 -15.08 0.83 6.60
N ASP A 202 -15.28 0.39 5.38
CA ASP A 202 -14.72 0.90 4.13
C ASP A 202 -15.89 1.36 3.24
N LEU A 203 -16.30 2.63 3.37
CA LEU A 203 -17.60 3.12 2.92
C LEU A 203 -18.72 2.30 3.61
N ASP A 204 -19.58 1.64 2.86
CA ASP A 204 -20.69 0.83 3.37
C ASP A 204 -20.32 -0.66 3.58
N GLU A 205 -19.11 -1.07 3.18
CA GLU A 205 -18.62 -2.43 3.32
C GLU A 205 -17.76 -2.60 4.59
N ASP A 206 -17.47 -3.84 4.98
CA ASP A 206 -16.46 -4.12 5.98
C ASP A 206 -15.06 -3.80 5.42
N ILE A 207 -14.12 -3.44 6.30
CA ILE A 207 -12.74 -3.20 5.88
C ILE A 207 -12.09 -4.49 5.36
N ALA A 208 -11.03 -4.33 4.56
CA ALA A 208 -10.30 -5.46 3.95
C ALA A 208 -9.78 -6.48 4.96
N ASP A 209 -9.66 -6.12 6.20
CA ASP A 209 -9.05 -6.86 7.31
C ASP A 209 -7.67 -7.44 6.98
N GLY A 210 -6.81 -7.55 7.93
CA GLY A 210 -5.59 -8.08 7.52
C GLY A 210 -4.50 -8.20 8.56
N PHE A 211 -3.33 -7.74 8.17
CA PHE A 211 -2.12 -7.84 8.96
C PHE A 211 -2.22 -7.09 10.30
N TYR A 212 -2.98 -5.98 10.33
CA TYR A 212 -3.32 -5.21 11.52
C TYR A 212 -4.83 -5.04 11.62
N PHE A 213 -5.29 -4.73 12.81
CA PHE A 213 -6.61 -4.19 13.08
C PHE A 213 -6.52 -3.21 14.25
N THR A 214 -7.47 -2.32 14.36
CA THR A 214 -7.43 -1.21 15.31
C THR A 214 -8.50 -1.39 16.37
N ILE A 215 -8.09 -1.28 17.64
CA ILE A 215 -8.98 -1.45 18.79
C ILE A 215 -8.99 -0.20 19.66
N GLY A 216 -10.12 0.03 20.30
CA GLY A 216 -10.28 1.01 21.35
C GLY A 216 -11.03 0.41 22.54
N TYR A 217 -10.92 1.05 23.71
CA TYR A 217 -11.65 0.67 24.90
C TYR A 217 -12.36 1.89 25.48
N PRO A 218 -13.64 1.76 25.90
CA PRO A 218 -14.41 2.89 26.42
C PRO A 218 -13.72 3.58 27.60
N GLY A 219 -13.62 4.89 27.53
CA GLY A 219 -13.04 5.72 28.59
C GLY A 219 -11.52 5.76 28.64
N MET A 220 -10.81 5.11 27.69
CA MET A 220 -9.36 5.15 27.57
C MET A 220 -8.90 5.88 26.32
N THR A 221 -7.85 6.66 26.41
CA THR A 221 -7.09 7.13 25.27
C THR A 221 -6.22 5.99 24.70
N GLY A 222 -5.78 6.10 23.44
CA GLY A 222 -4.91 5.08 22.82
C GLY A 222 -3.63 4.84 23.61
N GLY A 223 -3.01 5.91 24.17
CA GLY A 223 -1.81 5.78 24.98
C GLY A 223 -2.05 5.08 26.33
N GLN A 224 -3.21 5.34 26.97
CA GLN A 224 -3.60 4.63 28.20
C GLN A 224 -3.84 3.15 27.92
N LEU A 225 -4.57 2.87 26.84
CA LEU A 225 -4.87 1.49 26.44
C LEU A 225 -3.58 0.71 26.09
N ASP A 226 -2.64 1.35 25.41
CA ASP A 226 -1.34 0.74 25.05
C ASP A 226 -0.55 0.33 26.30
N LEU A 227 -0.51 1.20 27.31
CA LEU A 227 0.14 0.90 28.60
C LEU A 227 -0.54 -0.26 29.35
N GLU A 228 -1.87 -0.27 29.40
CA GLU A 228 -2.62 -1.36 30.04
C GLU A 228 -2.40 -2.70 29.31
N LEU A 229 -2.48 -2.72 27.98
CA LEU A 229 -2.21 -3.90 27.17
C LEU A 229 -0.82 -4.44 27.41
N MET A 230 0.20 -3.54 27.49
CA MET A 230 1.59 -3.91 27.76
C MET A 230 1.74 -4.56 29.14
N TYR A 231 1.04 -4.06 30.16
CA TYR A 231 1.04 -4.64 31.50
C TYR A 231 0.57 -6.11 31.49
N TYR A 232 -0.39 -6.44 30.60
CA TYR A 232 -0.87 -7.81 30.42
C TYR A 232 -0.12 -8.62 29.35
N GLY A 233 1.02 -8.13 28.88
CA GLY A 233 1.86 -8.84 27.91
C GLY A 233 1.40 -8.74 26.46
N VAL A 234 0.50 -7.80 26.14
CA VAL A 234 0.04 -7.53 24.78
C VAL A 234 0.74 -6.28 24.25
N SER A 235 1.53 -6.42 23.20
CA SER A 235 2.18 -5.29 22.53
C SER A 235 1.27 -4.73 21.43
N ALA A 236 1.05 -3.42 21.45
CA ALA A 236 0.28 -2.69 20.46
C ALA A 236 1.04 -1.43 20.03
N ILE A 237 0.46 -0.64 19.14
CA ILE A 237 0.98 0.66 18.70
C ILE A 237 -0.17 1.65 18.77
N CYS A 238 0.04 2.75 19.49
CA CYS A 238 -0.95 3.81 19.58
C CYS A 238 -1.15 4.47 18.21
N LEU A 239 -2.41 4.65 17.77
CA LEU A 239 -2.77 5.25 16.47
C LEU A 239 -2.22 6.67 16.31
N SER A 240 -2.05 7.43 17.39
CA SER A 240 -1.45 8.77 17.32
C SER A 240 -0.03 8.77 16.74
N THR A 241 0.71 7.66 16.84
CA THR A 241 2.05 7.52 16.24
C THR A 241 1.99 7.33 14.72
N THR A 242 0.83 6.99 14.17
CA THR A 242 0.60 6.81 12.72
C THR A 242 -0.03 8.03 12.06
N GLY A 243 -0.16 9.14 12.79
CA GLY A 243 -0.78 10.38 12.30
C GLY A 243 -2.31 10.40 12.40
N SER A 244 -2.93 9.42 13.03
CA SER A 244 -4.34 9.41 13.34
C SER A 244 -4.58 10.11 14.69
N SER A 245 -5.53 11.02 14.75
CA SER A 245 -5.90 11.76 15.98
C SER A 245 -7.22 11.25 16.55
#